data_0c6e112abf26c4536c3127f81028f5b5
#
_entry.id   0c6e112abf26c4536c3127f81028f5b5
#
_cell.length_a   1.000
_cell.length_b   1.000
_cell.length_c   1.000
_cell.angle_alpha   90.00
_cell.angle_beta   90.00
_cell.angle_gamma   90.00
#
_symmetry.space_group_name_H-M   'P 1'
#
loop_
_entity.id
_entity.type
_entity.pdbx_description
1 polymer ?
#
loop_
_entity_poly.entity_id
_entity_poly.type
_entity_poly.pdbx_seq_one_letter_code
_entity_poly.pdbx_strand_id
1 'polypeptide(L)'
;VLAPAKSSLSLLREVSKIGRRAGVEVSRVKSLRELEELEEGLLLIVGEDRDVLETLRYVKSRNVLILGVSKTENNSFLMETTVERLDDALRAFSKGEYSIEYSSRLKAVVDGVETPYALNELAVFPRKSATIVEYSLYVNGEFVWRDIGDGLILSTPIGSTAYALSTGGPIIHPHAKVVSIVPVNSLNLTRRPLVTPLESIIEVREIVSNSACEVIVDGGYRMRITSQVIVRRGEDVGFIRLRSEALLARRLEKKARMSIDISSLPPSAKLILKVLEYEGPLTQKDIVKKTMLPARTVRHSLAILVGNNFVRKKPLIRDPRQDLYYIEAR
;
A
#
# COMPACT_ATOMS: atom_id res chain seq x y z
N VAL A 1 19.45 -4.69 9.97
CA VAL A 1 19.56 -4.70 8.49
C VAL A 1 18.77 -3.53 7.94
N LEU A 2 19.28 -2.84 6.94
CA LEU A 2 18.66 -1.66 6.33
C LEU A 2 18.24 -1.98 4.88
N ALA A 3 16.95 -1.92 4.60
CA ALA A 3 16.44 -2.15 3.25
C ALA A 3 16.87 -1.02 2.29
N PRO A 4 17.15 -1.32 1.03
CA PRO A 4 17.45 -0.34 0.01
C PRO A 4 16.15 0.35 -0.43
N ALA A 5 15.60 1.22 0.41
CA ALA A 5 14.63 2.18 -0.11
C ALA A 5 15.32 3.01 -1.20
N LYS A 6 14.56 3.65 -2.09
CA LYS A 6 15.06 4.66 -3.07
C LYS A 6 15.74 5.86 -2.37
N SER A 7 16.29 5.60 -1.19
CA SER A 7 16.90 6.55 -0.28
C SER A 7 18.29 6.93 -0.78
N SER A 8 18.61 8.20 -0.70
CA SER A 8 19.92 8.71 -1.06
C SER A 8 21.00 8.04 -0.19
N LEU A 9 22.21 7.87 -0.74
CA LEU A 9 23.38 7.34 0.00
C LEU A 9 23.67 8.14 1.27
N SER A 10 23.32 9.43 1.31
CA SER A 10 23.44 10.31 2.49
C SER A 10 22.55 9.84 3.64
N LEU A 11 21.29 9.52 3.37
CA LEU A 11 20.35 9.04 4.38
C LEU A 11 20.76 7.68 4.96
N LEU A 12 21.28 6.79 4.12
CA LEU A 12 21.82 5.49 4.57
C LEU A 12 23.02 5.64 5.50
N ARG A 13 23.91 6.61 5.21
CA ARG A 13 25.06 6.95 6.08
C ARG A 13 24.59 7.53 7.41
N GLU A 14 23.59 8.39 7.39
CA GLU A 14 22.99 8.98 8.59
C GLU A 14 22.38 7.91 9.50
N VAL A 15 21.55 7.03 8.95
CA VAL A 15 20.95 5.90 9.70
C VAL A 15 22.03 4.97 10.28
N SER A 16 23.07 4.65 9.52
CA SER A 16 24.19 3.83 10.02
C SER A 16 24.97 4.53 11.15
N LYS A 17 25.11 5.87 11.09
CA LYS A 17 25.74 6.64 12.17
C LYS A 17 24.89 6.66 13.44
N ILE A 18 23.57 6.80 13.28
CA ILE A 18 22.61 6.74 14.40
C ILE A 18 22.65 5.35 15.03
N GLY A 19 22.60 4.27 14.22
CA GLY A 19 22.68 2.90 14.72
C GLY A 19 23.92 2.65 15.59
N ARG A 20 25.11 3.06 15.12
CA ARG A 20 26.35 2.94 15.89
C ARG A 20 26.29 3.66 17.24
N ARG A 21 25.67 4.85 17.31
CA ARG A 21 25.48 5.60 18.56
C ARG A 21 24.55 4.88 19.53
N ALA A 22 23.52 4.21 19.00
CA ALA A 22 22.59 3.41 19.76
C ALA A 22 23.12 2.01 20.13
N GLY A 23 24.34 1.66 19.74
CA GLY A 23 24.93 0.34 19.99
C GLY A 23 24.38 -0.76 19.06
N VAL A 24 23.77 -0.38 17.93
CA VAL A 24 23.20 -1.31 16.95
C VAL A 24 24.02 -1.28 15.67
N GLU A 25 24.53 -2.43 15.26
CA GLU A 25 25.22 -2.57 14.00
C GLU A 25 24.19 -2.58 12.85
N VAL A 26 24.33 -1.65 11.90
CA VAL A 26 23.43 -1.52 10.76
C VAL A 26 24.16 -1.95 9.48
N SER A 27 23.78 -3.10 8.95
CA SER A 27 24.24 -3.60 7.65
C SER A 27 23.24 -3.23 6.55
N ARG A 28 23.75 -2.91 5.35
CA ARG A 28 22.91 -2.56 4.19
C ARG A 28 22.62 -3.77 3.34
N VAL A 29 21.34 -3.97 2.99
CA VAL A 29 20.91 -4.89 1.94
C VAL A 29 21.23 -4.27 0.58
N LYS A 30 21.90 -5.01 -0.30
CA LYS A 30 22.25 -4.55 -1.66
C LYS A 30 21.10 -4.70 -2.64
N SER A 31 20.29 -5.74 -2.44
CA SER A 31 19.12 -6.07 -3.25
C SER A 31 17.97 -6.55 -2.37
N LEU A 32 16.73 -6.22 -2.72
CA LEU A 32 15.55 -6.74 -2.01
C LEU A 32 15.49 -8.28 -2.01
N ARG A 33 16.07 -8.94 -3.01
CA ARG A 33 16.10 -10.42 -3.07
C ARG A 33 16.91 -11.05 -1.94
N GLU A 34 17.91 -10.36 -1.39
CA GLU A 34 18.67 -10.85 -0.22
C GLU A 34 17.78 -11.02 1.01
N LEU A 35 16.63 -10.32 1.06
CA LEU A 35 15.67 -10.45 2.16
C LEU A 35 14.92 -11.79 2.15
N GLU A 36 14.92 -12.51 1.03
CA GLU A 36 14.30 -13.82 0.93
C GLU A 36 15.04 -14.89 1.75
N GLU A 37 16.33 -14.67 1.99
CA GLU A 37 17.22 -15.55 2.76
C GLU A 37 17.36 -15.09 4.22
N LEU A 38 16.79 -13.93 4.57
CA LEU A 38 16.86 -13.40 5.94
C LEU A 38 15.90 -14.18 6.84
N GLU A 39 16.43 -14.96 7.76
CA GLU A 39 15.64 -15.80 8.66
C GLU A 39 15.17 -15.06 9.92
N GLU A 40 16.00 -14.16 10.47
CA GLU A 40 15.70 -13.40 11.68
C GLU A 40 16.42 -12.06 11.73
N GLY A 41 15.93 -11.14 12.53
CA GLY A 41 16.56 -9.85 12.81
C GLY A 41 15.63 -8.65 12.68
N LEU A 42 16.18 -7.46 12.93
CA LEU A 42 15.47 -6.19 12.77
C LEU A 42 15.73 -5.61 11.38
N LEU A 43 14.67 -5.41 10.61
CA LEU A 43 14.69 -4.78 9.30
C LEU A 43 14.17 -3.34 9.41
N LEU A 44 15.08 -2.37 9.23
CA LEU A 44 14.73 -0.96 9.15
C LEU A 44 14.33 -0.62 7.72
N ILE A 45 13.11 -0.11 7.54
CA ILE A 45 12.62 0.35 6.23
C ILE A 45 12.42 1.86 6.30
N VAL A 46 13.29 2.60 5.61
CA VAL A 46 13.28 4.07 5.61
C VAL A 46 12.59 4.57 4.36
N GLY A 47 11.43 5.20 4.50
CA GLY A 47 10.66 5.66 3.35
C GLY A 47 9.20 5.97 3.68
N GLU A 48 8.30 5.42 2.88
CA GLU A 48 6.84 5.55 2.98
C GLU A 48 6.17 4.16 3.02
N ASP A 49 4.86 4.11 3.25
CA ASP A 49 4.09 2.85 3.32
C ASP A 49 4.32 1.96 2.09
N ARG A 50 4.46 2.56 0.91
CA ARG A 50 4.76 1.83 -0.33
C ARG A 50 6.11 1.11 -0.28
N ASP A 51 7.14 1.74 0.31
CA ASP A 51 8.46 1.11 0.44
C ASP A 51 8.39 -0.10 1.39
N VAL A 52 7.55 -0.02 2.43
CA VAL A 52 7.26 -1.16 3.31
C VAL A 52 6.58 -2.28 2.52
N LEU A 53 5.49 -1.99 1.80
CA LEU A 53 4.77 -2.98 1.01
C LEU A 53 5.66 -3.64 -0.04
N GLU A 54 6.50 -2.87 -0.74
CA GLU A 54 7.44 -3.38 -1.73
C GLU A 54 8.49 -4.30 -1.07
N THR A 55 9.04 -3.91 0.06
CA THR A 55 10.04 -4.68 0.81
C THR A 55 9.47 -5.98 1.37
N LEU A 56 8.27 -5.94 1.93
CA LEU A 56 7.62 -7.09 2.55
C LEU A 56 7.28 -8.23 1.59
N ARG A 57 7.26 -7.98 0.29
CA ARG A 57 7.11 -9.02 -0.74
C ARG A 57 8.25 -10.03 -0.72
N TYR A 58 9.44 -9.62 -0.25
CA TYR A 58 10.65 -10.43 -0.19
C TYR A 58 10.93 -11.00 1.20
N VAL A 59 10.27 -10.52 2.24
CA VAL A 59 10.41 -11.04 3.61
C VAL A 59 9.56 -12.29 3.78
N LYS A 60 10.19 -13.44 3.94
CA LYS A 60 9.52 -14.74 4.09
C LYS A 60 9.34 -15.15 5.55
N SER A 61 10.31 -14.85 6.41
CA SER A 61 10.30 -15.27 7.81
C SER A 61 9.55 -14.30 8.72
N ARG A 62 8.73 -14.83 9.62
CA ARG A 62 8.05 -14.07 10.68
C ARG A 62 9.00 -13.54 11.78
N ASN A 63 10.20 -14.11 11.86
CA ASN A 63 11.21 -13.68 12.84
C ASN A 63 11.98 -12.44 12.38
N VAL A 64 11.75 -11.98 11.16
CA VAL A 64 12.22 -10.69 10.67
C VAL A 64 11.25 -9.61 11.14
N LEU A 65 11.67 -8.85 12.15
CA LEU A 65 10.87 -7.78 12.72
C LEU A 65 11.07 -6.48 11.95
N ILE A 66 9.99 -5.77 11.68
CA ILE A 66 9.98 -4.58 10.84
C ILE A 66 9.88 -3.32 11.71
N LEU A 67 10.78 -2.37 11.49
CA LEU A 67 10.66 -1.00 11.99
C LEU A 67 10.58 -0.03 10.81
N GLY A 68 9.40 0.51 10.57
CA GLY A 68 9.18 1.54 9.56
C GLY A 68 9.66 2.91 10.06
N VAL A 69 10.46 3.59 9.26
CA VAL A 69 11.07 4.88 9.58
C VAL A 69 10.71 5.88 8.49
N SER A 70 9.91 6.90 8.80
CA SER A 70 9.59 7.96 7.84
C SER A 70 10.66 9.05 7.82
N LYS A 71 10.82 9.72 6.69
CA LYS A 71 11.75 10.86 6.57
C LYS A 71 11.27 12.08 7.35
N THR A 72 9.98 12.26 7.43
CA THR A 72 9.31 13.39 8.11
C THR A 72 8.08 12.90 8.85
N GLU A 73 7.55 13.69 9.77
CA GLU A 73 6.23 13.43 10.33
C GLU A 73 5.18 13.53 9.22
N ASN A 74 4.61 12.41 8.84
CA ASN A 74 3.61 12.30 7.79
C ASN A 74 2.45 11.37 8.20
N ASN A 75 1.47 11.22 7.32
CA ASN A 75 0.30 10.39 7.53
C ASN A 75 0.52 8.89 7.21
N SER A 76 1.75 8.39 7.25
CA SER A 76 2.06 6.96 7.02
C SER A 76 1.41 6.05 8.04
N PHE A 77 0.90 4.91 7.57
CA PHE A 77 0.18 3.93 8.40
C PHE A 77 1.09 2.80 8.91
N LEU A 78 2.22 2.56 8.22
CA LEU A 78 3.16 1.47 8.53
C LEU A 78 4.45 1.97 9.18
N MET A 79 4.65 3.29 9.25
CA MET A 79 5.80 3.89 9.89
C MET A 79 5.58 4.06 11.39
N GLU A 80 6.58 3.71 12.19
CA GLU A 80 6.55 3.81 13.65
C GLU A 80 7.28 5.04 14.17
N THR A 81 8.36 5.42 13.51
CA THR A 81 9.22 6.54 13.93
C THR A 81 9.67 7.39 12.74
N THR A 82 10.37 8.48 13.01
CA THR A 82 11.03 9.31 12.01
C THR A 82 12.54 9.18 12.08
N VAL A 83 13.26 9.63 11.04
CA VAL A 83 14.73 9.65 11.06
C VAL A 83 15.26 10.48 12.24
N GLU A 84 14.59 11.58 12.60
CA GLU A 84 14.96 12.45 13.71
C GLU A 84 14.86 11.74 15.08
N ARG A 85 13.89 10.82 15.23
CA ARG A 85 13.64 10.07 16.47
C ARG A 85 14.22 8.65 16.45
N LEU A 86 15.00 8.30 15.42
CA LEU A 86 15.52 6.95 15.23
C LEU A 86 16.50 6.55 16.32
N ASP A 87 17.28 7.48 16.88
CA ASP A 87 18.21 7.18 18.00
C ASP A 87 17.45 6.69 19.23
N ASP A 88 16.36 7.38 19.59
CA ASP A 88 15.49 6.99 20.71
C ASP A 88 14.83 5.63 20.45
N ALA A 89 14.35 5.42 19.21
CA ALA A 89 13.73 4.17 18.80
C ALA A 89 14.69 2.96 18.90
N LEU A 90 15.93 3.11 18.46
CA LEU A 90 16.94 2.06 18.54
C LEU A 90 17.41 1.80 19.98
N ARG A 91 17.49 2.83 20.81
CA ARG A 91 17.77 2.69 22.25
C ARG A 91 16.64 1.95 22.98
N ALA A 92 15.38 2.29 22.68
CA ALA A 92 14.22 1.56 23.22
C ALA A 92 14.25 0.10 22.79
N PHE A 93 14.55 -0.16 21.50
CA PHE A 93 14.72 -1.53 21.00
C PHE A 93 15.82 -2.29 21.73
N SER A 94 17.01 -1.69 21.91
CA SER A 94 18.15 -2.32 22.62
C SER A 94 17.85 -2.63 24.09
N LYS A 95 16.94 -1.87 24.73
CA LYS A 95 16.49 -2.09 26.11
C LYS A 95 15.31 -3.06 26.23
N GLY A 96 14.76 -3.52 25.09
CA GLY A 96 13.54 -4.33 25.11
C GLY A 96 12.25 -3.54 25.37
N GLU A 97 12.29 -2.21 25.29
CA GLU A 97 11.16 -1.31 25.52
C GLU A 97 10.29 -1.19 24.25
N TYR A 98 9.75 -2.31 23.78
CA TYR A 98 8.89 -2.38 22.61
C TYR A 98 7.91 -3.55 22.72
N SER A 99 6.89 -3.52 21.88
CA SER A 99 6.01 -4.66 21.64
C SER A 99 6.10 -5.10 20.17
N ILE A 100 5.74 -6.35 19.90
CA ILE A 100 5.67 -6.89 18.54
C ILE A 100 4.21 -7.06 18.17
N GLU A 101 3.81 -6.42 17.11
CA GLU A 101 2.49 -6.57 16.51
C GLU A 101 2.59 -7.46 15.27
N TYR A 102 2.02 -8.66 15.36
CA TYR A 102 1.96 -9.56 14.22
C TYR A 102 0.76 -9.24 13.33
N SER A 103 1.03 -9.15 12.04
CA SER A 103 0.03 -8.90 11.00
C SER A 103 -0.02 -10.08 10.03
N SER A 104 -1.22 -10.58 9.81
CA SER A 104 -1.44 -11.66 8.86
C SER A 104 -1.27 -11.17 7.43
N ARG A 105 -0.75 -12.03 6.57
CA ARG A 105 -0.60 -11.79 5.14
C ARG A 105 -1.39 -12.83 4.34
N LEU A 106 -1.67 -12.49 3.09
CA LEU A 106 -2.26 -13.42 2.12
C LEU A 106 -1.21 -13.80 1.08
N LYS A 107 -1.40 -14.96 0.47
CA LYS A 107 -0.63 -15.45 -0.66
C LYS A 107 -1.56 -16.06 -1.69
N ALA A 108 -1.32 -15.81 -2.97
CA ALA A 108 -2.05 -16.47 -4.04
C ALA A 108 -1.17 -17.47 -4.78
N VAL A 109 -1.82 -18.49 -5.32
CA VAL A 109 -1.31 -19.35 -6.37
C VAL A 109 -2.12 -19.05 -7.62
N VAL A 110 -1.47 -18.51 -8.64
CA VAL A 110 -2.08 -18.14 -9.92
C VAL A 110 -1.60 -19.14 -10.97
N ASP A 111 -2.50 -19.95 -11.48
CA ASP A 111 -2.18 -20.98 -12.50
C ASP A 111 -1.00 -21.89 -12.10
N GLY A 112 -0.87 -22.22 -10.81
CA GLY A 112 0.19 -23.06 -10.26
C GLY A 112 1.46 -22.28 -9.82
N VAL A 113 1.54 -20.97 -10.04
CA VAL A 113 2.69 -20.13 -9.65
C VAL A 113 2.34 -19.26 -8.45
N GLU A 114 3.19 -19.26 -7.43
CA GLU A 114 2.98 -18.47 -6.21
C GLU A 114 3.28 -16.98 -6.43
N THR A 115 2.43 -16.12 -5.86
CA THR A 115 2.69 -14.68 -5.76
C THR A 115 3.59 -14.37 -4.57
N PRO A 116 4.19 -13.17 -4.51
CA PRO A 116 4.65 -12.61 -3.24
C PRO A 116 3.52 -12.50 -2.21
N TYR A 117 3.87 -12.31 -0.94
CA TYR A 117 2.91 -12.06 0.13
C TYR A 117 2.26 -10.67 -0.01
N ALA A 118 0.96 -10.60 0.25
CA ALA A 118 0.20 -9.36 0.39
C ALA A 118 0.01 -9.01 1.87
N LEU A 119 0.35 -7.79 2.26
CA LEU A 119 0.03 -7.26 3.58
C LEU A 119 -1.38 -6.69 3.62
N ASN A 120 -1.77 -5.94 2.58
CA ASN A 120 -3.09 -5.30 2.51
C ASN A 120 -4.09 -6.19 1.77
N GLU A 121 -3.87 -6.41 0.47
CA GLU A 121 -4.86 -7.11 -0.37
C GLU A 121 -4.25 -7.80 -1.58
N LEU A 122 -4.98 -8.79 -2.05
CA LEU A 122 -4.87 -9.38 -3.37
C LEU A 122 -6.09 -8.95 -4.17
N ALA A 123 -5.89 -8.31 -5.31
CA ALA A 123 -6.98 -7.83 -6.14
C ALA A 123 -6.97 -8.52 -7.51
N VAL A 124 -8.14 -8.94 -7.97
CA VAL A 124 -8.36 -9.56 -9.30
C VAL A 124 -9.08 -8.56 -10.18
N PHE A 125 -8.43 -8.08 -11.22
CA PHE A 125 -8.97 -7.09 -12.14
C PHE A 125 -8.62 -7.38 -13.59
N PRO A 126 -9.46 -6.94 -14.55
CA PRO A 126 -9.03 -6.82 -15.92
C PRO A 126 -7.89 -5.81 -16.06
N ARG A 127 -6.93 -6.10 -16.94
CA ARG A 127 -5.80 -5.22 -17.22
C ARG A 127 -6.21 -3.89 -17.83
N LYS A 128 -7.25 -3.94 -18.68
CA LYS A 128 -7.81 -2.75 -19.34
C LYS A 128 -8.90 -2.13 -18.47
N SER A 129 -8.79 -0.84 -18.20
CA SER A 129 -9.81 -0.07 -17.50
C SER A 129 -11.15 -0.10 -18.22
N ALA A 130 -12.25 0.13 -17.49
CA ALA A 130 -13.62 0.11 -18.00
C ALA A 130 -13.99 -1.21 -18.69
N THR A 131 -13.47 -2.32 -18.18
CA THR A 131 -13.79 -3.68 -18.64
C THR A 131 -14.26 -4.48 -17.44
N ILE A 132 -15.35 -5.22 -17.61
CA ILE A 132 -15.91 -6.10 -16.60
C ILE A 132 -15.22 -7.46 -16.59
N VAL A 133 -15.25 -8.12 -15.45
CA VAL A 133 -14.83 -9.51 -15.26
C VAL A 133 -16.00 -10.32 -14.67
N GLU A 134 -16.22 -11.49 -15.20
CA GLU A 134 -17.08 -12.51 -14.63
C GLU A 134 -16.21 -13.56 -13.97
N TYR A 135 -16.63 -14.07 -12.80
CA TYR A 135 -15.89 -15.07 -12.05
C TYR A 135 -16.82 -15.89 -11.15
N SER A 136 -16.41 -17.11 -10.82
CA SER A 136 -17.02 -17.96 -9.79
C SER A 136 -16.14 -17.98 -8.54
N LEU A 137 -16.75 -17.73 -7.37
CA LEU A 137 -16.10 -17.74 -6.08
C LEU A 137 -16.40 -19.03 -5.34
N TYR A 138 -15.36 -19.66 -4.81
CA TYR A 138 -15.45 -20.81 -3.91
C TYR A 138 -14.70 -20.51 -2.62
N VAL A 139 -15.22 -21.00 -1.50
CA VAL A 139 -14.59 -20.93 -0.17
C VAL A 139 -14.56 -22.33 0.41
N ASN A 140 -13.37 -22.86 0.70
CA ASN A 140 -13.15 -24.22 1.20
C ASN A 140 -13.77 -25.30 0.29
N GLY A 141 -13.73 -25.07 -1.03
CA GLY A 141 -14.31 -25.97 -2.04
C GLY A 141 -15.81 -25.80 -2.26
N GLU A 142 -16.50 -25.05 -1.44
CA GLU A 142 -17.94 -24.77 -1.59
C GLU A 142 -18.17 -23.58 -2.53
N PHE A 143 -19.06 -23.73 -3.50
CA PHE A 143 -19.50 -22.64 -4.37
C PHE A 143 -20.26 -21.59 -3.57
N VAL A 144 -19.83 -20.33 -3.65
CA VAL A 144 -20.45 -19.21 -2.93
C VAL A 144 -21.33 -18.39 -3.87
N TRP A 145 -20.74 -17.93 -5.00
CA TRP A 145 -21.48 -17.21 -6.05
C TRP A 145 -20.73 -17.13 -7.36
N ARG A 146 -21.47 -16.82 -8.41
CA ARG A 146 -20.94 -16.25 -9.65
C ARG A 146 -21.28 -14.78 -9.71
N ASP A 147 -20.36 -13.94 -10.14
CA ASP A 147 -20.54 -12.49 -10.15
C ASP A 147 -19.92 -11.85 -11.38
N ILE A 148 -20.42 -10.69 -11.74
CA ILE A 148 -19.94 -9.84 -12.83
C ILE A 148 -19.77 -8.43 -12.27
N GLY A 149 -18.59 -7.84 -12.46
CA GLY A 149 -18.28 -6.50 -11.96
C GLY A 149 -16.93 -6.01 -12.47
N ASP A 150 -16.39 -4.97 -11.84
CA ASP A 150 -15.07 -4.44 -12.22
C ASP A 150 -13.94 -5.32 -11.71
N GLY A 151 -14.15 -6.07 -10.63
CA GLY A 151 -13.14 -6.95 -10.04
C GLY A 151 -13.51 -7.49 -8.67
N LEU A 152 -12.52 -8.07 -8.02
CA LEU A 152 -12.64 -8.66 -6.69
C LEU A 152 -11.42 -8.31 -5.84
N ILE A 153 -11.61 -7.94 -4.57
CA ILE A 153 -10.54 -7.67 -3.63
C ILE A 153 -10.64 -8.66 -2.46
N LEU A 154 -9.51 -9.30 -2.16
CA LEU A 154 -9.35 -10.17 -0.98
C LEU A 154 -8.40 -9.45 -0.02
N SER A 155 -8.94 -8.98 1.10
CA SER A 155 -8.21 -8.09 1.99
C SER A 155 -7.96 -8.70 3.36
N THR A 156 -6.76 -8.46 3.89
CA THR A 156 -6.42 -8.73 5.28
C THR A 156 -7.14 -7.73 6.20
N PRO A 157 -7.16 -7.97 7.52
CA PRO A 157 -7.67 -6.97 8.47
C PRO A 157 -6.96 -5.62 8.39
N ILE A 158 -5.64 -5.61 8.20
CA ILE A 158 -4.87 -4.38 8.01
C ILE A 158 -5.26 -3.67 6.72
N GLY A 159 -5.41 -4.41 5.63
CA GLY A 159 -5.82 -3.91 4.32
C GLY A 159 -7.27 -3.44 4.25
N SER A 160 -8.12 -3.82 5.24
CA SER A 160 -9.53 -3.40 5.27
C SER A 160 -9.72 -1.88 5.27
N THR A 161 -8.73 -1.12 5.75
CA THR A 161 -8.71 0.35 5.72
C THR A 161 -7.97 0.92 4.49
N ALA A 162 -7.44 0.08 3.59
CA ALA A 162 -6.77 0.47 2.36
C ALA A 162 -7.74 0.52 1.17
N TYR A 163 -7.45 -0.18 0.07
CA TYR A 163 -8.28 -0.16 -1.14
C TYR A 163 -9.66 -0.79 -0.91
N ALA A 164 -9.75 -1.86 -0.13
CA ALA A 164 -10.99 -2.51 0.22
C ALA A 164 -12.06 -1.55 0.80
N LEU A 165 -11.64 -0.59 1.66
CA LEU A 165 -12.55 0.41 2.20
C LEU A 165 -13.17 1.29 1.12
N SER A 166 -12.39 1.68 0.12
CA SER A 166 -12.85 2.57 -0.96
C SER A 166 -13.87 1.89 -1.89
N THR A 167 -13.93 0.57 -1.88
CA THR A 167 -14.86 -0.25 -2.66
C THR A 167 -16.04 -0.78 -1.84
N GLY A 168 -16.25 -0.24 -0.63
CA GLY A 168 -17.38 -0.60 0.24
C GLY A 168 -17.14 -1.82 1.13
N GLY A 169 -15.87 -2.25 1.28
CA GLY A 169 -15.49 -3.30 2.23
C GLY A 169 -15.68 -2.89 3.70
N PRO A 170 -15.88 -3.85 4.61
CA PRO A 170 -16.01 -3.58 6.03
C PRO A 170 -14.69 -3.14 6.66
N ILE A 171 -14.75 -2.29 7.68
CA ILE A 171 -13.60 -2.01 8.55
C ILE A 171 -13.47 -3.19 9.51
N ILE A 172 -12.29 -3.81 9.51
CA ILE A 172 -11.99 -4.99 10.32
C ILE A 172 -10.91 -4.63 11.34
N HIS A 173 -11.12 -5.07 12.59
CA HIS A 173 -10.10 -4.88 13.63
C HIS A 173 -8.80 -5.59 13.23
N PRO A 174 -7.62 -4.94 13.34
CA PRO A 174 -6.34 -5.50 12.87
C PRO A 174 -5.98 -6.89 13.43
N HIS A 175 -6.42 -7.20 14.65
CA HIS A 175 -6.16 -8.50 15.28
C HIS A 175 -7.24 -9.57 14.98
N ALA A 176 -8.24 -9.27 14.17
CA ALA A 176 -9.21 -10.27 13.76
C ALA A 176 -8.56 -11.31 12.82
N LYS A 177 -8.89 -12.57 13.00
CA LYS A 177 -8.38 -13.68 12.17
C LYS A 177 -9.35 -14.00 11.04
N VAL A 178 -9.49 -13.06 10.12
CA VAL A 178 -10.44 -13.14 8.99
C VAL A 178 -9.84 -12.59 7.71
N VAL A 179 -10.49 -12.90 6.59
CA VAL A 179 -10.27 -12.28 5.27
C VAL A 179 -11.57 -11.68 4.82
N SER A 180 -11.55 -10.47 4.28
CA SER A 180 -12.70 -9.90 3.60
C SER A 180 -12.60 -10.09 2.10
N ILE A 181 -13.69 -10.51 1.50
CA ILE A 181 -13.88 -10.70 0.07
C ILE A 181 -14.83 -9.62 -0.40
N VAL A 182 -14.32 -8.66 -1.17
CA VAL A 182 -15.05 -7.45 -1.56
C VAL A 182 -15.24 -7.41 -3.08
N PRO A 183 -16.43 -7.73 -3.58
CA PRO A 183 -16.78 -7.52 -5.00
C PRO A 183 -16.74 -6.03 -5.33
N VAL A 184 -16.16 -5.67 -6.48
CA VAL A 184 -16.01 -4.29 -6.91
C VAL A 184 -17.02 -3.98 -8.00
N ASN A 185 -17.93 -3.03 -7.73
CA ASN A 185 -18.96 -2.60 -8.66
C ASN A 185 -19.73 -3.77 -9.30
N SER A 186 -20.16 -4.74 -8.46
CA SER A 186 -20.97 -5.88 -8.92
C SER A 186 -22.25 -5.41 -9.60
N LEU A 187 -22.60 -6.02 -10.73
CA LEU A 187 -23.89 -5.83 -11.39
C LEU A 187 -25.07 -6.38 -10.56
N ASN A 188 -24.79 -7.28 -9.63
CA ASN A 188 -25.81 -7.76 -8.70
C ASN A 188 -25.95 -6.78 -7.52
N LEU A 189 -26.99 -5.97 -7.52
CA LEU A 189 -27.26 -4.94 -6.51
C LEU A 189 -27.40 -5.47 -5.08
N THR A 190 -27.65 -6.77 -4.90
CA THR A 190 -27.75 -7.41 -3.58
C THR A 190 -26.41 -7.98 -3.10
N ARG A 191 -25.39 -7.96 -3.93
CA ARG A 191 -24.06 -8.46 -3.57
C ARG A 191 -23.47 -7.63 -2.42
N ARG A 192 -22.95 -8.32 -1.43
CA ARG A 192 -22.30 -7.70 -0.26
C ARG A 192 -20.93 -8.33 -0.04
N PRO A 193 -19.98 -7.58 0.53
CA PRO A 193 -18.75 -8.17 1.00
C PRO A 193 -18.96 -9.35 1.95
N LEU A 194 -18.17 -10.39 1.78
CA LEU A 194 -18.17 -11.57 2.64
C LEU A 194 -16.93 -11.54 3.52
N VAL A 195 -17.09 -11.87 4.80
CA VAL A 195 -15.97 -12.08 5.73
C VAL A 195 -15.90 -13.57 6.06
N THR A 196 -14.72 -14.16 5.92
CA THR A 196 -14.47 -15.57 6.16
C THR A 196 -13.26 -15.76 7.09
N PRO A 197 -13.13 -16.89 7.80
CA PRO A 197 -11.94 -17.16 8.61
C PRO A 197 -10.64 -17.03 7.81
N LEU A 198 -9.57 -16.58 8.45
CA LEU A 198 -8.26 -16.37 7.84
C LEU A 198 -7.66 -17.63 7.20
N GLU A 199 -7.98 -18.79 7.77
CA GLU A 199 -7.50 -20.10 7.31
C GLU A 199 -8.29 -20.64 6.10
N SER A 200 -9.33 -19.92 5.63
CA SER A 200 -10.11 -20.34 4.48
C SER A 200 -9.28 -20.37 3.20
N ILE A 201 -9.50 -21.38 2.40
CA ILE A 201 -8.99 -21.44 1.03
C ILE A 201 -10.03 -20.78 0.13
N ILE A 202 -9.64 -19.69 -0.50
CA ILE A 202 -10.52 -18.92 -1.38
C ILE A 202 -10.08 -19.14 -2.82
N GLU A 203 -11.01 -19.55 -3.66
CA GLU A 203 -10.71 -19.85 -5.06
C GLU A 203 -11.58 -18.99 -5.97
N VAL A 204 -10.92 -18.35 -6.93
CA VAL A 204 -11.56 -17.59 -8.01
C VAL A 204 -11.33 -18.36 -9.30
N ARG A 205 -12.39 -18.88 -9.86
CA ARG A 205 -12.38 -19.75 -11.04
C ARG A 205 -13.28 -19.19 -12.14
N GLU A 206 -13.21 -19.80 -13.33
CA GLU A 206 -14.06 -19.42 -14.46
C GLU A 206 -14.00 -17.92 -14.75
N ILE A 207 -12.78 -17.38 -14.74
CA ILE A 207 -12.52 -15.95 -14.91
C ILE A 207 -12.64 -15.60 -16.40
N VAL A 208 -13.66 -14.82 -16.75
CA VAL A 208 -13.95 -14.42 -18.13
C VAL A 208 -14.01 -12.90 -18.23
N SER A 209 -13.29 -12.33 -19.19
CA SER A 209 -13.29 -10.90 -19.48
C SER A 209 -12.86 -10.66 -20.94
N ASN A 210 -13.25 -9.51 -21.49
CA ASN A 210 -12.78 -9.05 -22.80
C ASN A 210 -11.33 -8.51 -22.77
N SER A 211 -10.67 -8.57 -21.62
CA SER A 211 -9.26 -8.21 -21.42
C SER A 211 -8.57 -9.28 -20.59
N ALA A 212 -7.26 -9.40 -20.72
CA ALA A 212 -6.49 -10.22 -19.80
C ALA A 212 -6.74 -9.79 -18.36
N CYS A 213 -6.91 -10.76 -17.45
CA CYS A 213 -7.05 -10.49 -16.02
C CYS A 213 -5.73 -10.66 -15.30
N GLU A 214 -5.55 -9.96 -14.20
CA GLU A 214 -4.34 -9.96 -13.39
C GLU A 214 -4.69 -10.06 -11.90
N VAL A 215 -3.85 -10.77 -11.15
CA VAL A 215 -3.74 -10.61 -9.69
C VAL A 215 -2.80 -9.46 -9.42
N ILE A 216 -3.22 -8.55 -8.56
CA ILE A 216 -2.44 -7.40 -8.13
C ILE A 216 -2.19 -7.55 -6.62
N VAL A 217 -0.93 -7.57 -6.21
CA VAL A 217 -0.49 -7.69 -4.81
C VAL A 217 -0.14 -6.32 -4.28
N ASP A 218 -0.84 -5.84 -3.25
CA ASP A 218 -0.61 -4.53 -2.59
C ASP A 218 -0.41 -3.39 -3.60
N GLY A 219 -1.26 -3.34 -4.63
CA GLY A 219 -1.25 -2.31 -5.67
C GLY A 219 -0.01 -2.26 -6.58
N GLY A 220 1.03 -3.07 -6.32
CA GLY A 220 2.34 -2.91 -6.96
C GLY A 220 2.81 -4.09 -7.82
N TYR A 221 2.72 -5.33 -7.36
CA TYR A 221 3.11 -6.50 -8.13
C TYR A 221 1.92 -7.04 -8.91
N ARG A 222 2.15 -7.45 -10.15
CA ARG A 222 1.09 -7.94 -11.05
C ARG A 222 1.46 -9.26 -11.68
N MET A 223 0.52 -10.21 -11.70
CA MET A 223 0.66 -11.51 -12.34
C MET A 223 -0.58 -11.79 -13.19
N ARG A 224 -0.38 -12.18 -14.44
CA ARG A 224 -1.46 -12.52 -15.37
C ARG A 224 -2.15 -13.80 -14.94
N ILE A 225 -3.48 -13.83 -15.07
CA ILE A 225 -4.32 -15.00 -14.83
C ILE A 225 -4.71 -15.60 -16.18
N THR A 226 -4.62 -16.93 -16.30
CA THR A 226 -5.12 -17.66 -17.45
C THR A 226 -6.27 -18.62 -17.11
N SER A 227 -6.33 -19.11 -15.86
CA SER A 227 -7.30 -20.10 -15.44
C SER A 227 -7.93 -19.80 -14.10
N GLN A 228 -7.12 -19.77 -13.04
CA GLN A 228 -7.64 -19.65 -11.67
C GLN A 228 -6.68 -18.98 -10.72
N VAL A 229 -7.24 -18.53 -9.61
CA VAL A 229 -6.50 -17.96 -8.48
C VAL A 229 -6.92 -18.66 -7.20
N ILE A 230 -5.96 -19.20 -6.45
CA ILE A 230 -6.19 -19.80 -5.14
C ILE A 230 -5.51 -18.93 -4.10
N VAL A 231 -6.27 -18.40 -3.16
CA VAL A 231 -5.76 -17.51 -2.09
C VAL A 231 -5.79 -18.25 -0.77
N ARG A 232 -4.70 -18.11 -0.02
CA ARG A 232 -4.50 -18.72 1.30
C ARG A 232 -3.86 -17.72 2.24
N ARG A 233 -3.93 -18.01 3.53
CA ARG A 233 -3.08 -17.36 4.52
C ARG A 233 -1.60 -17.53 4.14
N GLY A 234 -0.86 -16.42 4.23
CA GLY A 234 0.60 -16.39 4.15
C GLY A 234 1.25 -16.35 5.53
N GLU A 235 2.58 -16.30 5.56
CA GLU A 235 3.34 -16.15 6.80
C GLU A 235 3.10 -14.77 7.40
N ASP A 236 2.90 -14.69 8.71
CA ASP A 236 2.70 -13.44 9.43
C ASP A 236 3.99 -12.58 9.38
N VAL A 237 3.86 -11.28 9.57
CA VAL A 237 4.99 -10.35 9.72
C VAL A 237 4.89 -9.58 11.02
N GLY A 238 6.00 -9.44 11.75
CA GLY A 238 6.08 -8.72 13.02
C GLY A 238 6.51 -7.27 12.82
N PHE A 239 5.72 -6.32 13.31
CA PHE A 239 6.07 -4.90 13.37
C PHE A 239 6.49 -4.53 14.78
N ILE A 240 7.61 -3.82 14.92
CA ILE A 240 8.01 -3.20 16.17
C ILE A 240 7.09 -2.02 16.47
N ARG A 241 6.57 -1.96 17.71
CA ARG A 241 5.76 -0.86 18.24
C ARG A 241 6.44 -0.32 19.50
N LEU A 242 6.74 0.97 19.44
CA LEU A 242 7.39 1.69 20.54
C LEU A 242 6.37 2.31 21.50
N ARG A 243 5.12 2.42 21.07
CA ARG A 243 4.02 3.00 21.85
C ARG A 243 2.82 2.06 21.83
N SER A 244 2.18 1.92 22.98
CA SER A 244 0.93 1.17 23.13
C SER A 244 -0.26 2.05 22.77
N GLU A 245 -0.43 2.41 21.51
CA GLU A 245 -1.62 3.12 21.01
C GLU A 245 -2.57 2.14 20.30
N ALA A 246 -3.86 2.41 20.41
CA ALA A 246 -4.89 1.64 19.72
C ALA A 246 -4.77 1.81 18.19
N LEU A 247 -4.18 0.81 17.52
CA LEU A 247 -3.85 0.84 16.09
C LEU A 247 -5.04 1.18 15.20
N LEU A 248 -6.21 0.62 15.49
CA LEU A 248 -7.43 0.87 14.71
C LEU A 248 -7.87 2.32 14.80
N ALA A 249 -7.93 2.88 16.02
CA ALA A 249 -8.32 4.28 16.22
C ALA A 249 -7.37 5.23 15.48
N ARG A 250 -6.05 4.99 15.59
CA ARG A 250 -5.02 5.77 14.89
C ARG A 250 -5.17 5.71 13.37
N ARG A 251 -5.47 4.53 12.81
CA ARG A 251 -5.69 4.35 11.36
C ARG A 251 -6.93 5.07 10.88
N LEU A 252 -8.05 4.93 11.60
CA LEU A 252 -9.30 5.58 11.26
C LEU A 252 -9.20 7.10 11.39
N GLU A 253 -8.57 7.60 12.46
CA GLU A 253 -8.33 9.02 12.65
C GLU A 253 -7.47 9.61 11.52
N LYS A 254 -6.36 8.94 11.17
CA LYS A 254 -5.53 9.36 10.03
C LYS A 254 -6.33 9.40 8.73
N LYS A 255 -7.12 8.35 8.45
CA LYS A 255 -7.95 8.32 7.24
C LYS A 255 -9.03 9.38 7.23
N ALA A 256 -9.67 9.64 8.36
CA ALA A 256 -10.65 10.71 8.51
C ALA A 256 -9.99 12.09 8.25
N ARG A 257 -8.83 12.36 8.84
CA ARG A 257 -8.08 13.60 8.58
C ARG A 257 -7.74 13.76 7.09
N MET A 258 -7.23 12.74 6.43
CA MET A 258 -6.95 12.77 4.99
C MET A 258 -8.21 13.04 4.16
N SER A 259 -9.34 12.47 4.53
CA SER A 259 -10.63 12.69 3.85
C SER A 259 -11.14 14.13 4.05
N ILE A 260 -10.98 14.68 5.24
CA ILE A 260 -11.34 16.08 5.54
C ILE A 260 -10.44 17.04 4.73
N ASP A 261 -9.13 16.78 4.68
CA ASP A 261 -8.20 17.60 3.91
C ASP A 261 -8.56 17.64 2.42
N ILE A 262 -8.91 16.50 1.82
CA ILE A 262 -9.36 16.45 0.43
C ILE A 262 -10.75 17.09 0.25
N SER A 263 -11.67 16.89 1.20
CA SER A 263 -13.02 17.46 1.11
C SER A 263 -13.01 18.99 1.18
N SER A 264 -12.07 19.57 1.91
CA SER A 264 -11.89 21.02 2.05
C SER A 264 -11.27 21.69 0.81
N LEU A 265 -10.68 20.93 -0.11
CA LEU A 265 -10.08 21.47 -1.33
C LEU A 265 -11.14 22.08 -2.25
N PRO A 266 -10.83 23.22 -2.89
CA PRO A 266 -11.68 23.81 -3.93
C PRO A 266 -11.95 22.81 -5.08
N PRO A 267 -13.11 22.87 -5.75
CA PRO A 267 -13.45 21.95 -6.85
C PRO A 267 -12.37 21.90 -7.95
N SER A 268 -11.76 23.04 -8.27
CA SER A 268 -10.67 23.12 -9.26
C SER A 268 -9.40 22.37 -8.79
N ALA A 269 -9.09 22.40 -7.51
CA ALA A 269 -7.94 21.66 -6.95
C ALA A 269 -8.23 20.15 -6.96
N LYS A 270 -9.46 19.72 -6.62
CA LYS A 270 -9.88 18.32 -6.73
C LYS A 270 -9.78 17.78 -8.15
N LEU A 271 -10.22 18.59 -9.13
CA LEU A 271 -10.13 18.22 -10.54
C LEU A 271 -8.68 18.05 -10.99
N ILE A 272 -7.79 18.99 -10.61
CA ILE A 272 -6.37 18.92 -10.97
C ILE A 272 -5.72 17.70 -10.31
N LEU A 273 -6.03 17.43 -9.03
CA LEU A 273 -5.52 16.25 -8.33
C LEU A 273 -5.92 14.97 -9.08
N LYS A 274 -7.17 14.88 -9.50
CA LYS A 274 -7.69 13.73 -10.23
C LYS A 274 -7.04 13.56 -11.61
N VAL A 275 -6.80 14.66 -12.33
CA VAL A 275 -6.09 14.64 -13.62
C VAL A 275 -4.65 14.15 -13.46
N LEU A 276 -3.93 14.63 -12.42
CA LEU A 276 -2.58 14.17 -12.12
C LEU A 276 -2.52 12.70 -11.68
N GLU A 277 -3.58 12.20 -11.04
CA GLU A 277 -3.71 10.80 -10.65
C GLU A 277 -3.84 9.87 -11.85
N TYR A 278 -4.63 10.27 -12.85
CA TYR A 278 -4.85 9.46 -14.06
C TYR A 278 -3.75 9.58 -15.12
N GLU A 279 -3.23 10.79 -15.32
CA GLU A 279 -2.32 11.09 -16.43
C GLU A 279 -0.84 11.07 -16.02
N GLY A 280 -0.56 11.02 -14.71
CA GLY A 280 0.79 11.11 -14.19
C GLY A 280 1.35 12.54 -14.16
N PRO A 281 2.70 12.69 -14.17
CA PRO A 281 3.34 13.99 -14.08
C PRO A 281 3.04 14.91 -15.27
N LEU A 282 2.55 16.14 -14.99
CA LEU A 282 2.17 17.13 -16.02
C LEU A 282 2.76 18.52 -15.71
N THR A 283 3.01 19.30 -16.77
CA THR A 283 3.33 20.73 -16.62
C THR A 283 2.06 21.54 -16.37
N GLN A 284 2.21 22.77 -15.84
CA GLN A 284 1.07 23.66 -15.67
C GLN A 284 0.30 23.91 -16.98
N LYS A 285 1.01 23.98 -18.12
CA LYS A 285 0.38 24.14 -19.45
C LYS A 285 -0.47 22.93 -19.83
N ASP A 286 0.03 21.73 -19.57
CA ASP A 286 -0.70 20.49 -19.84
C ASP A 286 -1.96 20.38 -18.98
N ILE A 287 -1.85 20.76 -17.70
CA ILE A 287 -2.98 20.78 -16.77
C ILE A 287 -4.05 21.76 -17.25
N VAL A 288 -3.68 22.97 -17.68
CA VAL A 288 -4.64 23.94 -18.28
C VAL A 288 -5.34 23.33 -19.46
N LYS A 289 -4.59 22.69 -20.38
CA LYS A 289 -5.14 22.08 -21.59
C LYS A 289 -6.10 20.91 -21.27
N LYS A 290 -5.76 20.09 -20.28
CA LYS A 290 -6.56 18.90 -19.91
C LYS A 290 -7.78 19.23 -19.05
N THR A 291 -7.66 20.20 -18.15
CA THR A 291 -8.75 20.59 -17.25
C THR A 291 -9.69 21.63 -17.85
N MET A 292 -9.28 22.30 -18.92
CA MET A 292 -9.98 23.46 -19.51
C MET A 292 -10.20 24.62 -18.52
N LEU A 293 -9.49 24.63 -17.39
CA LEU A 293 -9.55 25.69 -16.41
C LEU A 293 -8.67 26.88 -16.82
N PRO A 294 -9.06 28.13 -16.46
CA PRO A 294 -8.22 29.31 -16.66
C PRO A 294 -6.84 29.13 -16.00
N ALA A 295 -5.77 29.59 -16.66
CA ALA A 295 -4.39 29.45 -16.16
C ALA A 295 -4.19 30.03 -14.76
N ARG A 296 -4.92 31.11 -14.40
CA ARG A 296 -4.92 31.68 -13.05
C ARG A 296 -5.48 30.71 -12.02
N THR A 297 -6.60 30.06 -12.34
CA THR A 297 -7.25 29.07 -11.48
C THR A 297 -6.34 27.85 -11.28
N VAL A 298 -5.72 27.34 -12.35
CA VAL A 298 -4.77 26.24 -12.28
C VAL A 298 -3.58 26.59 -11.38
N ARG A 299 -3.00 27.77 -11.54
CA ARG A 299 -1.87 28.23 -10.69
C ARG A 299 -2.26 28.30 -9.21
N HIS A 300 -3.41 28.89 -8.91
CA HIS A 300 -3.90 28.99 -7.54
C HIS A 300 -4.16 27.61 -6.91
N SER A 301 -4.84 26.73 -7.65
CA SER A 301 -5.10 25.36 -7.19
C SER A 301 -3.84 24.53 -7.02
N LEU A 302 -2.85 24.67 -7.89
CA LEU A 302 -1.54 24.02 -7.73
C LEU A 302 -0.81 24.54 -6.50
N ALA A 303 -0.88 25.85 -6.20
CA ALA A 303 -0.29 26.42 -4.97
C ALA A 303 -0.94 25.81 -3.71
N ILE A 304 -2.27 25.64 -3.69
CA ILE A 304 -2.99 24.98 -2.60
C ILE A 304 -2.55 23.51 -2.49
N LEU A 305 -2.50 22.77 -3.61
CA LEU A 305 -2.13 21.35 -3.62
C LEU A 305 -0.69 21.11 -3.18
N VAL A 306 0.24 21.98 -3.57
CA VAL A 306 1.64 21.91 -3.13
C VAL A 306 1.77 22.30 -1.67
N GLY A 307 1.08 23.36 -1.22
CA GLY A 307 1.09 23.82 0.18
C GLY A 307 0.55 22.78 1.17
N ASN A 308 -0.42 21.96 0.73
CA ASN A 308 -1.00 20.86 1.52
C ASN A 308 -0.33 19.49 1.25
N ASN A 309 0.80 19.46 0.56
CA ASN A 309 1.56 18.24 0.23
C ASN A 309 0.77 17.18 -0.57
N PHE A 310 -0.27 17.55 -1.29
CA PHE A 310 -0.98 16.65 -2.22
C PHE A 310 -0.24 16.47 -3.54
N VAL A 311 0.51 17.48 -3.97
CA VAL A 311 1.25 17.51 -5.23
C VAL A 311 2.65 18.03 -4.96
N ARG A 312 3.64 17.41 -5.58
CA ARG A 312 5.01 17.91 -5.61
C ARG A 312 5.36 18.50 -6.95
N LYS A 313 6.38 19.34 -6.97
CA LYS A 313 6.91 19.93 -8.20
C LYS A 313 8.41 19.72 -8.30
N LYS A 314 8.89 19.58 -9.52
CA LYS A 314 10.33 19.56 -9.84
C LYS A 314 10.55 20.30 -11.16
N PRO A 315 11.72 20.93 -11.35
CA PRO A 315 12.05 21.56 -12.62
C PRO A 315 12.01 20.55 -13.77
N LEU A 316 11.47 20.95 -14.91
CA LEU A 316 11.49 20.11 -16.12
C LEU A 316 12.89 20.13 -16.71
N ILE A 317 13.52 18.96 -16.89
CA ILE A 317 14.91 18.82 -17.37
C ILE A 317 15.13 19.50 -18.75
N ARG A 318 14.12 19.49 -19.62
CA ARG A 318 14.17 20.08 -20.98
C ARG A 318 13.92 21.59 -21.00
N ASP A 319 13.26 22.14 -20.00
CA ASP A 319 12.95 23.57 -19.88
C ASP A 319 12.87 23.95 -18.39
N PRO A 320 13.98 24.41 -17.79
CA PRO A 320 14.04 24.76 -16.36
C PRO A 320 13.09 25.90 -15.92
N ARG A 321 12.46 26.61 -16.87
CA ARG A 321 11.44 27.63 -16.57
C ARG A 321 10.06 27.05 -16.30
N GLN A 322 9.89 25.73 -16.50
CA GLN A 322 8.64 25.02 -16.24
C GLN A 322 8.84 24.01 -15.12
N ASP A 323 7.86 23.96 -14.22
CA ASP A 323 7.76 22.92 -13.21
C ASP A 323 6.90 21.76 -13.72
N LEU A 324 7.33 20.53 -13.44
CA LEU A 324 6.56 19.32 -13.59
C LEU A 324 5.88 19.00 -12.27
N TYR A 325 4.57 18.97 -12.26
CA TYR A 325 3.75 18.65 -11.11
C TYR A 325 3.39 17.17 -11.11
N TYR A 326 3.50 16.51 -9.98
CA TYR A 326 3.19 15.10 -9.86
C TYR A 326 2.68 14.77 -8.46
N ILE A 327 1.83 13.76 -8.39
CA ILE A 327 1.46 13.13 -7.13
C ILE A 327 2.59 12.15 -6.83
N GLU A 328 3.25 12.32 -5.70
CA GLU A 328 4.12 11.26 -5.20
C GLU A 328 3.21 10.06 -4.97
N ALA A 329 3.41 8.98 -5.73
CA ALA A 329 2.56 7.81 -5.68
C ALA A 329 2.47 7.33 -4.22
N ARG A 330 1.30 7.51 -3.64
CA ARG A 330 0.96 7.13 -2.26
C ARG A 330 0.95 5.64 -2.10
#